data_854981f26389d2e0a7179629237155b1
#
_entry.id   854981f26389d2e0a7179629237155b1
#
_cell.length_a   1.000
_cell.length_b   1.000
_cell.length_c   1.000
_cell.angle_alpha   90.00
_cell.angle_beta   90.00
_cell.angle_gamma   90.00
#
_symmetry.space_group_name_H-M   'P 1'
#
loop_
_entity.id
_entity.type
_entity.pdbx_description
1 polymer ?
#
loop_
_entity_poly.entity_id
_entity_poly.type
_entity_poly.pdbx_seq_one_letter_code
_entity_poly.pdbx_strand_id
1 'polypeptide(L)'
;MEEYGLIYMLTNEAMPGIVKIGKTTRDAEARIRELYTTGVPLPFECLCACRVPVAHLDELEKAIHSAFATNRVSANREFFRISPDRAIPLFKVITAMSGGDATIEVSEALDSGLEDADREAIIKAKRRRPHLDFLELGLSVGDVLTFVKNPNVTVQIANARQVLFNGETRSLSSVTAELLHKPYNVQPTQYWNVGDENLLELYEQKYPNTEDE
;
A
#
# COMPACT_ATOMS: atom_id res chain seq x y z
N MET A 1 7.50 -25.03 29.61
CA MET A 1 6.58 -24.11 28.92
C MET A 1 7.15 -23.87 27.54
N GLU A 2 6.30 -23.95 26.53
CA GLU A 2 6.73 -23.65 25.16
C GLU A 2 6.97 -22.14 25.06
N GLU A 3 8.11 -21.74 24.48
CA GLU A 3 8.48 -20.34 24.31
C GLU A 3 7.96 -19.87 22.96
N TYR A 4 7.31 -18.69 22.92
CA TYR A 4 6.71 -18.12 21.72
C TYR A 4 7.42 -16.84 21.30
N GLY A 5 7.67 -16.72 20.01
CA GLY A 5 8.00 -15.46 19.35
C GLY A 5 6.82 -14.98 18.51
N LEU A 6 7.04 -13.88 17.78
CA LEU A 6 6.04 -13.31 16.87
C LEU A 6 6.56 -13.26 15.45
N ILE A 7 5.69 -13.60 14.51
CA ILE A 7 5.78 -13.17 13.10
C ILE A 7 4.78 -12.06 12.90
N TYR A 8 5.19 -10.97 12.26
CA TYR A 8 4.38 -9.79 12.03
C TYR A 8 4.44 -9.29 10.60
N MET A 9 3.36 -8.64 10.18
CA MET A 9 3.28 -7.86 8.94
C MET A 9 2.95 -6.42 9.29
N LEU A 10 3.80 -5.51 8.81
CA LEU A 10 3.69 -4.08 9.03
C LEU A 10 3.42 -3.35 7.73
N THR A 11 2.68 -2.24 7.86
CA THR A 11 2.49 -1.24 6.81
C THR A 11 3.08 0.10 7.23
N ASN A 12 3.27 0.98 6.25
CA ASN A 12 3.71 2.35 6.51
C ASN A 12 3.09 3.26 5.43
N GLU A 13 2.37 4.27 5.84
CA GLU A 13 1.66 5.19 4.94
C GLU A 13 2.61 5.99 4.02
N ALA A 14 3.88 6.13 4.39
CA ALA A 14 4.90 6.72 3.52
C ALA A 14 5.41 5.75 2.45
N MET A 15 5.04 4.46 2.52
CA MET A 15 5.47 3.40 1.59
C MET A 15 4.26 2.59 1.07
N PRO A 16 3.29 3.22 0.39
CA PRO A 16 2.07 2.56 -0.06
C PRO A 16 2.38 1.38 -1.00
N GLY A 17 1.64 0.28 -0.84
CA GLY A 17 1.82 -0.95 -1.63
C GLY A 17 3.05 -1.77 -1.24
N ILE A 18 3.71 -1.44 -0.14
CA ILE A 18 4.84 -2.19 0.41
C ILE A 18 4.47 -2.65 1.83
N VAL A 19 4.66 -3.92 2.11
CA VAL A 19 4.58 -4.48 3.45
C VAL A 19 5.95 -4.92 3.93
N LYS A 20 6.19 -4.85 5.25
CA LYS A 20 7.33 -5.50 5.88
C LYS A 20 6.83 -6.76 6.60
N ILE A 21 7.51 -7.88 6.38
CA ILE A 21 7.25 -9.14 7.08
C ILE A 21 8.52 -9.52 7.85
N GLY A 22 8.39 -9.67 9.16
CA GLY A 22 9.51 -9.97 10.04
C GLY A 22 9.08 -10.76 11.26
N LYS A 23 10.06 -11.08 12.09
CA LYS A 23 9.87 -11.83 13.35
C LYS A 23 10.57 -11.18 14.52
N THR A 24 10.19 -11.58 15.73
CA THR A 24 10.90 -11.25 16.95
C THR A 24 10.68 -12.32 18.03
N THR A 25 11.70 -12.56 18.83
CA THR A 25 11.61 -13.28 20.12
C THR A 25 11.67 -12.33 21.30
N ARG A 26 11.84 -11.02 21.05
CA ARG A 26 11.82 -9.95 22.02
C ARG A 26 10.47 -9.27 22.04
N ASP A 27 10.33 -8.30 22.91
CA ASP A 27 9.17 -7.41 22.93
C ASP A 27 8.92 -6.83 21.53
N ALA A 28 7.68 -6.98 21.06
CA ALA A 28 7.33 -6.63 19.68
C ALA A 28 7.25 -5.11 19.48
N GLU A 29 6.71 -4.39 20.46
CA GLU A 29 6.63 -2.93 20.43
C GLU A 29 8.02 -2.32 20.32
N ALA A 30 8.93 -2.68 21.22
CA ALA A 30 10.30 -2.21 21.19
C ALA A 30 10.98 -2.53 19.87
N ARG A 31 10.79 -3.78 19.34
CA ARG A 31 11.38 -4.20 18.07
C ARG A 31 10.85 -3.42 16.87
N ILE A 32 9.55 -3.15 16.82
CA ILE A 32 8.94 -2.42 15.72
C ILE A 32 9.32 -0.93 15.79
N ARG A 33 9.38 -0.35 16.98
CA ARG A 33 9.86 1.03 17.17
C ARG A 33 11.31 1.23 16.73
N GLU A 34 12.20 0.25 16.92
CA GLU A 34 13.57 0.30 16.38
C GLU A 34 13.62 0.48 14.84
N LEU A 35 12.53 0.14 14.11
CA LEU A 35 12.44 0.35 12.67
C LEU A 35 12.13 1.80 12.31
N TYR A 36 11.53 2.57 13.22
CA TYR A 36 11.22 3.98 13.04
C TYR A 36 12.47 4.81 13.38
N THR A 37 13.26 5.04 12.37
CA THR A 37 14.50 5.83 12.44
C THR A 37 14.37 7.10 11.61
N THR A 38 15.34 8.01 11.71
CA THR A 38 15.36 9.27 10.94
C THR A 38 15.24 9.09 9.42
N GLY A 39 15.51 7.89 8.90
CA GLY A 39 15.33 7.55 7.49
C GLY A 39 13.93 7.06 7.11
N VAL A 40 13.03 6.90 8.09
CA VAL A 40 11.65 6.42 7.88
C VAL A 40 10.69 7.56 8.20
N PRO A 41 9.91 8.06 7.23
CA PRO A 41 9.12 9.29 7.40
C PRO A 41 7.95 9.18 8.36
N LEU A 42 7.38 7.99 8.53
CA LEU A 42 6.22 7.73 9.40
C LEU A 42 6.45 6.44 10.21
N PRO A 43 5.85 6.29 11.39
CA PRO A 43 5.86 5.04 12.14
C PRO A 43 5.23 3.88 11.36
N PHE A 44 5.62 2.66 11.73
CA PHE A 44 4.98 1.45 11.20
C PHE A 44 3.71 1.12 11.98
N GLU A 45 2.71 0.64 11.26
CA GLU A 45 1.47 0.10 11.82
C GLU A 45 1.49 -1.43 11.73
N CYS A 46 1.06 -2.11 12.79
CA CYS A 46 0.94 -3.57 12.79
C CYS A 46 -0.40 -3.98 12.16
N LEU A 47 -0.32 -4.68 11.03
CA LEU A 47 -1.51 -5.18 10.34
C LEU A 47 -1.86 -6.61 10.76
N CYS A 48 -0.85 -7.44 11.02
CA CYS A 48 -0.99 -8.80 11.53
C CYS A 48 0.18 -9.14 12.44
N ALA A 49 -0.07 -9.85 13.53
CA ALA A 49 0.94 -10.47 14.37
C ALA A 49 0.44 -11.84 14.89
N CYS A 50 1.26 -12.87 14.73
CA CYS A 50 0.93 -14.24 15.13
C CYS A 50 1.97 -14.77 16.12
N ARG A 51 1.54 -15.38 17.21
CA ARG A 51 2.41 -16.14 18.13
C ARG A 51 2.82 -17.46 17.50
N VAL A 52 4.11 -17.71 17.44
CA VAL A 52 4.69 -18.94 16.86
C VAL A 52 5.71 -19.49 17.83
N PRO A 53 5.72 -20.84 18.08
CA PRO A 53 6.78 -21.45 18.87
C PRO A 53 8.16 -21.08 18.33
N VAL A 54 9.06 -20.68 19.21
CA VAL A 54 10.42 -20.24 18.83
C VAL A 54 11.14 -21.27 17.97
N ALA A 55 10.90 -22.55 18.23
CA ALA A 55 11.48 -23.66 17.45
C ALA A 55 11.13 -23.60 15.93
N HIS A 56 9.99 -22.99 15.56
CA HIS A 56 9.48 -22.94 14.19
C HIS A 56 9.56 -21.54 13.57
N LEU A 57 9.95 -20.53 14.36
CA LEU A 57 9.88 -19.14 13.99
C LEU A 57 10.75 -18.80 12.77
N ASP A 58 11.99 -19.31 12.75
CA ASP A 58 12.96 -19.08 11.67
C ASP A 58 12.55 -19.75 10.36
N GLU A 59 12.04 -20.96 10.46
CA GLU A 59 11.58 -21.73 9.31
C GLU A 59 10.36 -21.10 8.67
N LEU A 60 9.40 -20.67 9.49
CA LEU A 60 8.18 -20.06 9.02
C LEU A 60 8.43 -18.70 8.37
N GLU A 61 9.28 -17.84 8.96
CA GLU A 61 9.67 -16.57 8.32
C GLU A 61 10.32 -16.83 6.94
N LYS A 62 11.26 -17.77 6.85
CA LYS A 62 11.90 -18.13 5.58
C LYS A 62 10.90 -18.65 4.55
N ALA A 63 9.93 -19.45 4.98
CA ALA A 63 8.87 -19.96 4.10
C ALA A 63 7.99 -18.83 3.54
N ILE A 64 7.58 -17.88 4.39
CA ILE A 64 6.81 -16.70 3.98
C ILE A 64 7.63 -15.84 3.01
N HIS A 65 8.88 -15.56 3.34
CA HIS A 65 9.77 -14.78 2.46
C HIS A 65 10.00 -15.46 1.11
N SER A 66 10.08 -16.80 1.09
CA SER A 66 10.18 -17.59 -0.15
C SER A 66 8.90 -17.52 -0.98
N ALA A 67 7.73 -17.59 -0.34
CA ALA A 67 6.44 -17.49 -1.03
C ALA A 67 6.25 -16.14 -1.75
N PHE A 68 6.84 -15.08 -1.22
CA PHE A 68 6.78 -13.74 -1.80
C PHE A 68 8.10 -13.26 -2.41
N ALA A 69 9.04 -14.16 -2.71
CA ALA A 69 10.39 -13.81 -3.16
C ALA A 69 10.41 -12.93 -4.41
N THR A 70 9.51 -13.19 -5.39
CA THR A 70 9.38 -12.40 -6.62
C THR A 70 8.89 -10.96 -6.39
N ASN A 71 8.27 -10.71 -5.25
CA ASN A 71 7.75 -9.41 -4.86
C ASN A 71 8.69 -8.63 -3.93
N ARG A 72 9.85 -9.22 -3.57
CA ARG A 72 10.79 -8.62 -2.63
C ARG A 72 11.39 -7.34 -3.22
N VAL A 73 11.37 -6.25 -2.47
CA VAL A 73 11.89 -4.95 -2.93
C VAL A 73 13.40 -4.97 -3.12
N SER A 74 14.11 -5.67 -2.23
CA SER A 74 15.57 -5.85 -2.29
C SER A 74 15.94 -7.17 -1.61
N ALA A 75 16.89 -7.91 -2.16
CA ALA A 75 17.31 -9.22 -1.67
C ALA A 75 17.73 -9.24 -0.18
N ASN A 76 18.30 -8.12 0.30
CA ASN A 76 18.80 -7.98 1.68
C ASN A 76 17.81 -7.27 2.62
N ARG A 77 16.57 -7.05 2.18
CA ARG A 77 15.54 -6.38 2.95
C ARG A 77 14.27 -7.23 3.04
N GLU A 78 13.52 -7.07 4.13
CA GLU A 78 12.28 -7.81 4.43
C GLU A 78 11.03 -7.03 4.01
N PHE A 79 11.14 -6.29 2.92
CA PHE A 79 10.08 -5.49 2.34
C PHE A 79 9.60 -6.12 1.03
N PHE A 80 8.27 -6.18 0.88
CA PHE A 80 7.61 -6.85 -0.25
C PHE A 80 6.59 -5.93 -0.89
N ARG A 81 6.63 -5.83 -2.21
CA ARG A 81 5.65 -5.06 -3.00
C ARG A 81 4.44 -5.94 -3.29
N ILE A 82 3.57 -6.04 -2.30
CA ILE A 82 2.32 -6.80 -2.36
C ILE A 82 1.20 -6.02 -1.65
N SER A 83 -0.05 -6.21 -2.11
CA SER A 83 -1.20 -5.82 -1.31
C SER A 83 -1.27 -6.68 -0.04
N PRO A 84 -1.55 -6.09 1.12
CA PRO A 84 -1.76 -6.83 2.36
C PRO A 84 -2.74 -8.01 2.22
N ASP A 85 -3.80 -7.85 1.44
CA ASP A 85 -4.84 -8.87 1.20
C ASP A 85 -4.28 -10.18 0.66
N ARG A 86 -3.13 -10.16 -0.01
CA ARG A 86 -2.47 -11.38 -0.49
C ARG A 86 -1.75 -12.16 0.61
N ALA A 87 -1.32 -11.50 1.68
CA ALA A 87 -0.62 -12.12 2.79
C ALA A 87 -1.53 -12.43 3.99
N ILE A 88 -2.58 -11.64 4.22
CA ILE A 88 -3.54 -11.82 5.34
C ILE A 88 -4.07 -13.26 5.44
N PRO A 89 -4.50 -13.95 4.35
CA PRO A 89 -4.96 -15.34 4.45
C PRO A 89 -3.92 -16.29 5.02
N LEU A 90 -2.63 -16.08 4.68
CA LEU A 90 -1.53 -16.88 5.21
C LEU A 90 -1.37 -16.65 6.72
N PHE A 91 -1.41 -15.39 7.18
CA PHE A 91 -1.35 -15.05 8.59
C PHE A 91 -2.54 -15.65 9.38
N LYS A 92 -3.75 -15.65 8.81
CA LYS A 92 -4.93 -16.32 9.42
C LYS A 92 -4.71 -17.81 9.63
N VAL A 93 -4.10 -18.51 8.64
CA VAL A 93 -3.78 -19.94 8.77
C VAL A 93 -2.74 -20.15 9.86
N ILE A 94 -1.68 -19.33 9.89
CA ILE A 94 -0.64 -19.41 10.92
C ILE A 94 -1.26 -19.22 12.31
N THR A 95 -2.09 -18.20 12.50
CA THR A 95 -2.80 -17.93 13.74
C THR A 95 -3.64 -19.14 14.21
N ALA A 96 -4.33 -19.80 13.28
CA ALA A 96 -5.17 -20.95 13.61
C ALA A 96 -4.35 -22.21 13.99
N MET A 97 -3.11 -22.32 13.52
CA MET A 97 -2.25 -23.52 13.69
C MET A 97 -1.18 -23.35 14.78
N SER A 98 -0.99 -22.15 15.33
CA SER A 98 0.10 -21.84 16.25
C SER A 98 -0.41 -21.19 17.57
N GLY A 99 0.38 -20.35 18.20
CA GLY A 99 0.08 -19.77 19.53
C GLY A 99 -1.01 -18.70 19.58
N GLY A 100 -1.69 -18.41 18.47
CA GLY A 100 -2.81 -17.47 18.40
C GLY A 100 -2.47 -16.10 17.84
N ASP A 101 -3.48 -15.24 17.81
CA ASP A 101 -3.40 -13.87 17.33
C ASP A 101 -2.81 -12.92 18.39
N ALA A 102 -1.92 -12.06 17.98
CA ALA A 102 -1.36 -10.98 18.79
C ALA A 102 -1.52 -9.60 18.13
N THR A 103 -2.31 -9.50 17.07
CA THR A 103 -2.43 -8.28 16.26
C THR A 103 -2.93 -7.09 17.08
N ILE A 104 -4.01 -7.29 17.84
CA ILE A 104 -4.61 -6.21 18.65
C ILE A 104 -3.62 -5.75 19.72
N GLU A 105 -3.02 -6.69 20.46
CA GLU A 105 -2.05 -6.39 21.52
C GLU A 105 -0.86 -5.57 21.01
N VAL A 106 -0.28 -5.98 19.87
CA VAL A 106 0.86 -5.28 19.27
C VAL A 106 0.42 -3.91 18.73
N SER A 107 -0.75 -3.82 18.10
CA SER A 107 -1.26 -2.55 17.57
C SER A 107 -1.53 -1.54 18.69
N GLU A 108 -2.21 -1.94 19.75
CA GLU A 108 -2.50 -1.08 20.91
C GLU A 108 -1.22 -0.61 21.62
N ALA A 109 -0.22 -1.50 21.75
CA ALA A 109 1.06 -1.15 22.32
C ALA A 109 1.80 -0.11 21.49
N LEU A 110 1.83 -0.28 20.16
CA LEU A 110 2.41 0.69 19.23
C LEU A 110 1.69 2.04 19.31
N ASP A 111 0.37 2.04 19.26
CA ASP A 111 -0.46 3.24 19.29
C ASP A 111 -0.28 4.03 20.60
N SER A 112 -0.19 3.34 21.74
CA SER A 112 -0.04 3.97 23.06
C SER A 112 1.26 4.76 23.19
N GLY A 113 2.28 4.39 22.43
CA GLY A 113 3.59 5.02 22.48
C GLY A 113 3.87 5.99 21.34
N LEU A 114 2.87 6.30 20.49
CA LEU A 114 3.02 7.33 19.47
C LEU A 114 2.97 8.73 20.09
N GLU A 115 3.84 9.62 19.64
CA GLU A 115 3.75 11.06 19.91
C GLU A 115 2.58 11.68 19.12
N ASP A 116 2.00 12.75 19.63
CA ASP A 116 0.87 13.43 18.97
C ASP A 116 1.21 13.89 17.55
N ALA A 117 2.45 14.35 17.34
CA ALA A 117 2.94 14.75 16.02
C ALA A 117 2.97 13.58 15.02
N ASP A 118 3.33 12.37 15.47
CA ASP A 118 3.32 11.17 14.64
C ASP A 118 1.88 10.74 14.30
N ARG A 119 0.96 10.82 15.27
CA ARG A 119 -0.47 10.55 15.05
C ARG A 119 -1.06 11.47 13.99
N GLU A 120 -0.82 12.78 14.12
CA GLU A 120 -1.27 13.76 13.14
C GLU A 120 -0.65 13.50 11.76
N ALA A 121 0.63 13.15 11.70
CA ALA A 121 1.31 12.83 10.45
C ALA A 121 0.74 11.59 9.76
N ILE A 122 0.41 10.52 10.52
CA ILE A 122 -0.25 9.32 9.99
C ILE A 122 -1.65 9.67 9.47
N ILE A 123 -2.46 10.40 10.25
CA ILE A 123 -3.80 10.84 9.84
C ILE A 123 -3.72 11.65 8.55
N LYS A 124 -2.80 12.60 8.48
CA LYS A 124 -2.58 13.42 7.29
C LYS A 124 -2.14 12.59 6.08
N ALA A 125 -1.33 11.56 6.28
CA ALA A 125 -0.90 10.66 5.22
C ALA A 125 -2.07 9.78 4.72
N LYS A 126 -2.89 9.24 5.63
CA LYS A 126 -4.10 8.47 5.30
C LYS A 126 -5.16 9.30 4.56
N ARG A 127 -5.24 10.60 4.86
CA ARG A 127 -6.12 11.54 4.14
C ARG A 127 -5.61 11.90 2.74
N ARG A 128 -4.34 11.62 2.41
CA ARG A 128 -3.85 11.81 1.04
C ARG A 128 -4.56 10.84 0.13
N ARG A 129 -5.24 11.39 -0.88
CA ARG A 129 -5.89 10.57 -1.91
C ARG A 129 -4.88 9.61 -2.54
N PRO A 130 -5.20 8.33 -2.69
CA PRO A 130 -4.33 7.36 -3.35
C PRO A 130 -3.92 7.82 -4.74
N HIS A 131 -2.78 7.34 -5.22
CA HIS A 131 -2.44 7.55 -6.63
C HIS A 131 -3.48 6.89 -7.52
N LEU A 132 -3.78 7.54 -8.65
CA LEU A 132 -4.69 7.00 -9.66
C LEU A 132 -4.24 5.59 -10.07
N ASP A 133 -5.11 4.63 -9.84
CA ASP A 133 -4.97 3.23 -10.27
C ASP A 133 -6.24 2.85 -11.04
N PHE A 134 -6.11 2.65 -12.34
CA PHE A 134 -7.25 2.41 -13.23
C PHE A 134 -7.98 1.10 -12.90
N LEU A 135 -7.24 0.06 -12.51
CA LEU A 135 -7.82 -1.25 -12.22
C LEU A 135 -8.59 -1.24 -10.89
N GLU A 136 -8.10 -0.49 -9.90
CA GLU A 136 -8.82 -0.28 -8.65
C GLU A 136 -10.11 0.54 -8.84
N LEU A 137 -10.15 1.41 -9.86
CA LEU A 137 -11.38 2.12 -10.26
C LEU A 137 -12.37 1.24 -11.04
N GLY A 138 -12.06 -0.04 -11.28
CA GLY A 138 -12.90 -0.95 -12.03
C GLY A 138 -12.74 -0.87 -13.54
N LEU A 139 -11.73 -0.13 -14.03
CA LEU A 139 -11.38 -0.03 -15.43
C LEU A 139 -10.46 -1.17 -15.85
N SER A 140 -10.39 -1.44 -17.14
CA SER A 140 -9.61 -2.54 -17.71
C SER A 140 -8.49 -2.04 -18.61
N VAL A 141 -7.45 -2.85 -18.75
CA VAL A 141 -6.43 -2.62 -19.79
C VAL A 141 -7.11 -2.67 -21.15
N GLY A 142 -6.87 -1.65 -21.97
CA GLY A 142 -7.52 -1.49 -23.25
C GLY A 142 -8.67 -0.48 -23.26
N ASP A 143 -9.23 -0.12 -22.11
CA ASP A 143 -10.26 0.92 -22.04
C ASP A 143 -9.71 2.26 -22.52
N VAL A 144 -10.59 3.04 -23.17
CA VAL A 144 -10.24 4.31 -23.80
C VAL A 144 -10.69 5.48 -22.92
N LEU A 145 -9.77 6.37 -22.63
CA LEU A 145 -10.07 7.65 -21.99
C LEU A 145 -10.08 8.76 -23.05
N THR A 146 -11.08 9.64 -22.95
CA THR A 146 -11.27 10.78 -23.86
C THR A 146 -10.94 12.08 -23.15
N PHE A 147 -10.15 12.94 -23.78
CA PHE A 147 -9.77 14.23 -23.19
C PHE A 147 -10.92 15.23 -23.25
N VAL A 148 -11.35 15.72 -22.09
CA VAL A 148 -12.54 16.61 -21.96
C VAL A 148 -12.45 17.87 -22.83
N LYS A 149 -11.25 18.47 -22.94
CA LYS A 149 -11.07 19.72 -23.72
C LYS A 149 -10.98 19.49 -25.22
N ASN A 150 -10.75 18.26 -25.67
CA ASN A 150 -10.73 17.90 -27.09
C ASN A 150 -11.09 16.41 -27.25
N PRO A 151 -12.35 16.08 -27.55
CA PRO A 151 -12.82 14.71 -27.68
C PRO A 151 -12.13 13.88 -28.78
N ASN A 152 -11.40 14.50 -29.69
CA ASN A 152 -10.61 13.79 -30.71
C ASN A 152 -9.29 13.24 -30.13
N VAL A 153 -8.91 13.66 -28.93
CA VAL A 153 -7.71 13.17 -28.24
C VAL A 153 -8.12 12.07 -27.28
N THR A 154 -7.59 10.89 -27.51
CA THR A 154 -7.86 9.71 -26.69
C THR A 154 -6.55 9.06 -26.27
N VAL A 155 -6.59 8.31 -25.16
CA VAL A 155 -5.53 7.43 -24.69
C VAL A 155 -6.14 6.07 -24.32
N GLN A 156 -5.34 5.03 -24.37
CA GLN A 156 -5.77 3.68 -23.99
C GLN A 156 -5.07 3.26 -22.69
N ILE A 157 -5.78 2.67 -21.76
CA ILE A 157 -5.18 2.16 -20.52
C ILE A 157 -4.22 1.02 -20.86
N ALA A 158 -2.94 1.19 -20.53
CA ALA A 158 -1.89 0.21 -20.79
C ALA A 158 -1.64 -0.72 -19.58
N ASN A 159 -1.79 -0.20 -18.37
CA ASN A 159 -1.70 -0.95 -17.11
C ASN A 159 -2.34 -0.14 -15.97
N ALA A 160 -2.24 -0.61 -14.74
CA ALA A 160 -2.83 0.02 -13.55
C ALA A 160 -2.56 1.54 -13.42
N ARG A 161 -1.44 2.05 -13.92
CA ARG A 161 -0.99 3.44 -13.68
C ARG A 161 -0.58 4.20 -14.94
N GLN A 162 -0.59 3.56 -16.10
CA GLN A 162 -0.08 4.14 -17.33
C GLN A 162 -1.06 3.94 -18.47
N VAL A 163 -0.99 4.87 -19.41
CA VAL A 163 -1.76 4.88 -20.66
C VAL A 163 -0.85 4.84 -21.88
N LEU A 164 -1.36 4.30 -22.97
CA LEU A 164 -0.73 4.35 -24.29
C LEU A 164 -1.21 5.62 -24.98
N PHE A 165 -0.28 6.51 -25.33
CA PHE A 165 -0.52 7.73 -26.07
C PHE A 165 0.52 7.89 -27.18
N ASN A 166 0.08 8.04 -28.42
CA ASN A 166 0.95 8.15 -29.60
C ASN A 166 2.00 7.03 -29.73
N GLY A 167 1.64 5.80 -29.30
CA GLY A 167 2.55 4.63 -29.34
C GLY A 167 3.51 4.52 -28.15
N GLU A 168 3.49 5.44 -27.20
CA GLU A 168 4.32 5.43 -26.00
C GLU A 168 3.48 5.19 -24.73
N THR A 169 4.02 4.36 -23.82
CA THR A 169 3.42 4.14 -22.51
C THR A 169 3.88 5.20 -21.51
N ARG A 170 2.96 6.01 -21.02
CA ARG A 170 3.22 7.17 -20.15
C ARG A 170 2.22 7.28 -19.02
N SER A 171 2.54 8.08 -18.00
CA SER A 171 1.54 8.42 -16.96
C SER A 171 0.48 9.38 -17.52
N LEU A 172 -0.77 9.21 -17.06
CA LEU A 172 -1.86 10.11 -17.48
C LEU A 172 -1.56 11.57 -17.11
N SER A 173 -0.89 11.81 -15.96
CA SER A 173 -0.49 13.17 -15.52
C SER A 173 0.50 13.83 -16.51
N SER A 174 1.46 13.06 -17.05
CA SER A 174 2.42 13.55 -18.02
C SER A 174 1.75 13.89 -19.36
N VAL A 175 0.85 13.03 -19.85
CA VAL A 175 0.09 13.29 -21.08
C VAL A 175 -0.81 14.51 -20.90
N THR A 176 -1.48 14.63 -19.75
CA THR A 176 -2.35 15.78 -19.44
C THR A 176 -1.55 17.07 -19.38
N ALA A 177 -0.37 17.07 -18.77
CA ALA A 177 0.51 18.25 -18.70
C ALA A 177 0.94 18.71 -20.11
N GLU A 178 1.30 17.78 -20.99
CA GLU A 178 1.65 18.07 -22.40
C GLU A 178 0.48 18.71 -23.15
N LEU A 179 -0.72 18.11 -23.07
CA LEU A 179 -1.93 18.62 -23.72
C LEU A 179 -2.37 19.99 -23.21
N LEU A 180 -2.06 20.29 -21.96
CA LEU A 180 -2.35 21.59 -21.31
C LEU A 180 -1.18 22.59 -21.45
N HIS A 181 -0.09 22.22 -22.11
CA HIS A 181 1.13 23.03 -22.23
C HIS A 181 1.69 23.49 -20.88
N LYS A 182 1.68 22.59 -19.86
CA LYS A 182 2.20 22.86 -18.53
C LYS A 182 3.61 22.27 -18.37
N PRO A 183 4.56 23.01 -17.77
CA PRO A 183 5.92 22.51 -17.54
C PRO A 183 6.03 21.55 -16.34
N TYR A 184 4.91 21.23 -15.69
CA TYR A 184 4.82 20.35 -14.51
C TYR A 184 3.62 19.41 -14.63
N ASN A 185 3.69 18.28 -13.94
CA ASN A 185 2.58 17.33 -13.88
C ASN A 185 1.37 17.94 -13.17
N VAL A 186 0.19 17.66 -13.71
CA VAL A 186 -1.10 18.12 -13.18
C VAL A 186 -1.92 16.92 -12.71
N GLN A 187 -2.87 17.15 -11.78
CA GLN A 187 -3.86 16.16 -11.42
C GLN A 187 -4.73 15.86 -12.66
N PRO A 188 -4.72 14.62 -13.18
CA PRO A 188 -5.30 14.37 -14.50
C PRO A 188 -6.80 14.11 -14.47
N THR A 189 -7.36 13.59 -13.38
CA THR A 189 -8.68 12.97 -13.33
C THR A 189 -9.81 13.83 -13.89
N GLN A 190 -9.84 15.12 -13.59
CA GLN A 190 -10.85 16.05 -14.08
C GLN A 190 -10.83 16.32 -15.60
N TYR A 191 -9.76 15.92 -16.29
CA TYR A 191 -9.56 16.20 -17.70
C TYR A 191 -9.89 15.01 -18.61
N TRP A 192 -10.34 13.87 -18.05
CA TRP A 192 -10.57 12.66 -18.80
C TRP A 192 -11.92 12.04 -18.47
N ASN A 193 -12.58 11.51 -19.51
CA ASN A 193 -13.81 10.74 -19.39
C ASN A 193 -13.56 9.29 -19.81
N VAL A 194 -14.33 8.38 -19.21
CA VAL A 194 -14.51 6.99 -19.63
C VAL A 194 -15.96 6.86 -20.11
N GLY A 195 -16.18 6.73 -21.42
CA GLY A 195 -17.53 6.87 -21.94
C GLY A 195 -18.11 8.24 -21.61
N ASP A 196 -19.26 8.24 -20.94
CA ASP A 196 -19.96 9.46 -20.53
C ASP A 196 -19.61 9.93 -19.10
N GLU A 197 -18.81 9.16 -18.35
CA GLU A 197 -18.51 9.41 -16.95
C GLU A 197 -17.13 10.08 -16.79
N ASN A 198 -17.03 11.08 -15.90
CA ASN A 198 -15.76 11.74 -15.65
C ASN A 198 -14.88 10.89 -14.71
N LEU A 199 -13.60 10.76 -15.06
CA LEU A 199 -12.63 9.97 -14.27
C LEU A 199 -12.48 10.51 -12.84
N LEU A 200 -12.73 11.81 -12.59
CA LEU A 200 -12.74 12.38 -11.24
C LEU A 200 -13.91 11.84 -10.43
N GLU A 201 -15.10 11.72 -11.02
CA GLU A 201 -16.29 11.20 -10.35
C GLU A 201 -16.08 9.74 -9.94
N LEU A 202 -15.56 8.90 -10.85
CA LEU A 202 -15.17 7.51 -10.53
C LEU A 202 -14.15 7.46 -9.40
N TYR A 203 -13.15 8.35 -9.44
CA TYR A 203 -12.12 8.42 -8.42
C TYR A 203 -12.69 8.84 -7.06
N GLU A 204 -13.59 9.82 -7.01
CA GLU A 204 -14.23 10.30 -5.78
C GLU A 204 -15.23 9.31 -5.21
N GLN A 205 -15.94 8.56 -6.04
CA GLN A 205 -16.79 7.44 -5.60
C GLN A 205 -15.96 6.35 -4.92
N LYS A 206 -14.79 6.02 -5.47
CA LYS A 206 -13.91 5.00 -4.90
C LYS A 206 -13.18 5.47 -3.65
N TYR A 207 -12.78 6.74 -3.63
CA TYR A 207 -12.00 7.37 -2.55
C TYR A 207 -12.70 8.65 -2.08
N PRO A 208 -13.82 8.53 -1.33
CA PRO A 208 -14.57 9.69 -0.86
C PRO A 208 -13.71 10.58 0.04
N ASN A 209 -13.90 11.89 -0.08
CA ASN A 209 -13.31 12.84 0.87
C ASN A 209 -13.97 12.65 2.24
N THR A 210 -13.19 12.32 3.24
CA THR A 210 -13.64 12.26 4.64
C THR A 210 -13.63 13.63 5.34
N GLU A 211 -13.72 14.73 4.59
CA GLU A 211 -13.72 16.10 5.17
C GLU A 211 -15.13 16.62 5.51
N ASP A 212 -16.19 15.87 5.23
CA ASP A 212 -17.58 16.30 5.43
C ASP A 212 -18.33 15.55 6.55
N GLU A 213 -17.62 15.11 7.62
CA GLU A 213 -18.26 14.68 8.88
C GLU A 213 -17.69 15.43 10.09
#